data_20c31764cc417763ab9e471afb23d971
#
_entry.id   20c31764cc417763ab9e471afb23d971
#
_cell.length_a   1.000
_cell.length_b   1.000
_cell.length_c   1.000
_cell.angle_alpha   90.00
_cell.angle_beta   90.00
_cell.angle_gamma   90.00
#
_symmetry.space_group_name_H-M   'P 1'
#
loop_
_entity.id
_entity.type
_entity.pdbx_description
1 polymer ?
#
loop_
_entity_poly.entity_id
_entity_poly.type
_entity_poly.pdbx_seq_one_letter_code
_entity_poly.pdbx_strand_id
1 'polypeptide(L)'
;MAPQPATVAGLASGGAALLLFVSEECPTSAHAMRSLGGLCGSWEQAGVGAAVVFEDPLEVAVRVARRLNWTGLVLSEDPPYQTSRAYQLVSVPTLVLVDSRGLVAGTVTGWDHPAVVDLIGQAAGLLGTKLAVPEPAEPLRKPGCSSKAAIDPSLAEAMLSSGGLDELEDMFERGWTDGLPVVPPTRERVDAMLGGRDGARSLGEVPPAMGEATLERVAACAVLAGCRPAYFPVVAAAAEAALDPAFNLHGQAVTTQPAGQLIVVNGPVRNAIGLNSGMGALGPGFRPNLTIGRALRLLVTLTGGGMPGALDRSTLGHPGKISFCVAENEEISPWEPLHVERGFQPGQSVVTVIGSDAPLSISDHRSRTPEDLGYVLAWAAASSWSTNWWPLAEPSVYVICPEHAEMFRAAGWSKRRLREFMFDAVRKPAGQLRRGETTPLVHGADPAAEVPKWQSPDSIVLTVAGGEAGRYSAVLGPCTGMGSQIVSREVAW
;
A
#
# COMPACT_ATOMS: atom_id res chain seq x y z
N MET A 1 -10.14 -16.14 -20.06
CA MET A 1 -9.20 -16.71 -21.03
C MET A 1 -8.17 -15.65 -21.33
N ALA A 2 -6.90 -15.90 -21.00
CA ALA A 2 -5.83 -15.00 -21.39
C ALA A 2 -5.82 -14.87 -22.92
N PRO A 3 -5.66 -13.66 -23.48
CA PRO A 3 -5.57 -13.51 -24.92
C PRO A 3 -4.32 -14.24 -25.41
N GLN A 4 -4.53 -15.26 -26.25
CA GLN A 4 -3.40 -15.94 -26.86
C GLN A 4 -2.68 -15.00 -27.82
N PRO A 5 -1.36 -15.21 -28.09
CA PRO A 5 -0.61 -14.43 -29.08
C PRO A 5 -1.30 -14.33 -30.45
N ALA A 6 -2.08 -15.35 -30.83
CA ALA A 6 -2.92 -15.33 -32.00
C ALA A 6 -3.98 -14.21 -32.03
N THR A 7 -4.44 -13.71 -30.89
CA THR A 7 -5.46 -12.64 -30.83
C THR A 7 -4.83 -11.28 -31.15
N VAL A 8 -3.60 -11.00 -30.71
CA VAL A 8 -2.87 -9.77 -31.00
C VAL A 8 -2.45 -9.72 -32.47
N ALA A 9 -1.96 -10.85 -33.02
CA ALA A 9 -1.63 -10.96 -34.44
C ALA A 9 -2.89 -10.75 -35.32
N GLY A 10 -4.03 -11.24 -34.88
CA GLY A 10 -5.34 -11.01 -35.56
C GLY A 10 -5.73 -9.52 -35.55
N LEU A 11 -5.50 -8.80 -34.46
CA LEU A 11 -5.78 -7.37 -34.35
C LEU A 11 -4.89 -6.52 -35.27
N ALA A 12 -3.63 -6.91 -35.45
CA ALA A 12 -2.68 -6.19 -36.31
C ALA A 12 -2.77 -6.57 -37.79
N SER A 13 -3.65 -7.52 -38.16
CA SER A 13 -3.81 -8.01 -39.54
C SER A 13 -4.24 -6.94 -40.54
N GLY A 14 -4.87 -5.84 -40.09
CA GLY A 14 -5.20 -4.66 -40.88
C GLY A 14 -4.01 -3.72 -41.16
N GLY A 15 -2.85 -3.97 -40.55
CA GLY A 15 -1.64 -3.17 -40.70
C GLY A 15 -0.99 -2.72 -39.39
N ALA A 16 -1.77 -2.43 -38.36
CA ALA A 16 -1.28 -2.08 -37.01
C ALA A 16 -2.34 -2.35 -35.96
N ALA A 17 -1.92 -2.39 -34.68
CA ALA A 17 -2.82 -2.45 -33.54
C ALA A 17 -2.34 -1.52 -32.41
N LEU A 18 -3.30 -0.89 -31.71
CA LEU A 18 -3.09 -0.12 -30.50
C LEU A 18 -3.68 -0.93 -29.31
N LEU A 19 -2.82 -1.30 -28.39
CA LEU A 19 -3.16 -2.04 -27.18
C LEU A 19 -3.00 -1.13 -25.97
N LEU A 20 -4.07 -0.93 -25.22
CA LEU A 20 -4.04 -0.16 -23.97
C LEU A 20 -4.13 -1.13 -22.79
N PHE A 21 -3.04 -1.29 -22.06
CA PHE A 21 -3.00 -2.09 -20.84
C PHE A 21 -3.43 -1.25 -19.65
N VAL A 22 -4.34 -1.77 -18.83
CA VAL A 22 -5.01 -1.02 -17.75
C VAL A 22 -5.29 -1.89 -16.53
N SER A 23 -5.55 -1.24 -15.38
CA SER A 23 -6.15 -1.85 -14.20
C SER A 23 -7.30 -0.97 -13.70
N GLU A 24 -8.38 -1.60 -13.15
CA GLU A 24 -9.53 -0.91 -12.56
C GLU A 24 -9.09 0.06 -11.46
N GLU A 25 -8.10 -0.36 -10.67
CA GLU A 25 -7.62 0.39 -9.49
C GLU A 25 -6.79 1.63 -9.86
N CYS A 26 -6.37 1.75 -11.11
CA CYS A 26 -5.52 2.85 -11.55
C CYS A 26 -6.35 4.05 -12.08
N PRO A 27 -6.35 5.20 -11.36
CA PRO A 27 -7.07 6.39 -11.82
C PRO A 27 -6.56 6.93 -13.15
N THR A 28 -5.28 6.70 -13.48
CA THR A 28 -4.68 7.09 -14.77
C THR A 28 -5.16 6.18 -15.89
N SER A 29 -5.37 4.88 -15.63
CA SER A 29 -6.03 3.97 -16.58
C SER A 29 -7.44 4.45 -16.95
N ALA A 30 -8.23 4.85 -15.95
CA ALA A 30 -9.56 5.38 -16.18
C ALA A 30 -9.54 6.70 -17.00
N HIS A 31 -8.53 7.54 -16.82
CA HIS A 31 -8.35 8.76 -17.63
C HIS A 31 -7.99 8.42 -19.07
N ALA A 32 -7.01 7.55 -19.30
CA ALA A 32 -6.61 7.11 -20.64
C ALA A 32 -7.77 6.46 -21.41
N MET A 33 -8.54 5.59 -20.75
CA MET A 33 -9.71 4.94 -21.36
C MET A 33 -10.78 5.95 -21.78
N ARG A 34 -11.09 6.96 -20.96
CA ARG A 34 -12.06 8.00 -21.35
C ARG A 34 -11.59 8.81 -22.55
N SER A 35 -10.29 9.12 -22.62
CA SER A 35 -9.71 9.92 -23.68
C SER A 35 -9.62 9.17 -25.02
N LEU A 36 -9.43 7.84 -24.98
CA LEU A 36 -9.20 7.03 -26.18
C LEU A 36 -10.42 6.23 -26.61
N GLY A 37 -11.32 5.88 -25.67
CA GLY A 37 -12.39 4.90 -25.91
C GLY A 37 -13.34 5.21 -27.05
N GLY A 38 -13.66 6.48 -27.26
CA GLY A 38 -14.51 6.95 -28.37
C GLY A 38 -13.83 6.93 -29.75
N LEU A 39 -12.52 6.72 -29.80
CA LEU A 39 -11.74 6.76 -31.04
C LEU A 39 -11.58 5.38 -31.72
N CYS A 40 -11.80 4.29 -30.97
CA CYS A 40 -11.54 2.92 -31.43
C CYS A 40 -12.24 2.61 -32.75
N GLY A 41 -13.52 2.95 -32.88
CA GLY A 41 -14.28 2.67 -34.11
C GLY A 41 -13.73 3.39 -35.35
N SER A 42 -13.19 4.61 -35.20
CA SER A 42 -12.55 5.33 -36.30
C SER A 42 -11.19 4.72 -36.68
N TRP A 43 -10.46 4.20 -35.70
CA TRP A 43 -9.19 3.50 -35.94
C TRP A 43 -9.40 2.17 -36.65
N GLU A 44 -10.40 1.40 -36.25
CA GLU A 44 -10.76 0.14 -36.90
C GLU A 44 -11.18 0.33 -38.35
N GLN A 45 -11.96 1.38 -38.65
CA GLN A 45 -12.31 1.75 -40.03
C GLN A 45 -11.09 2.13 -40.87
N ALA A 46 -10.04 2.63 -40.23
CA ALA A 46 -8.77 2.98 -40.88
C ALA A 46 -7.77 1.82 -40.96
N GLY A 47 -8.13 0.61 -40.45
CA GLY A 47 -7.29 -0.58 -40.47
C GLY A 47 -6.39 -0.75 -39.25
N VAL A 48 -6.61 0.02 -38.16
CA VAL A 48 -5.90 -0.14 -36.90
C VAL A 48 -6.78 -0.89 -35.90
N GLY A 49 -6.37 -2.07 -35.49
CA GLY A 49 -7.04 -2.79 -34.40
C GLY A 49 -6.91 -2.05 -33.05
N ALA A 50 -7.99 -1.99 -32.28
CA ALA A 50 -7.99 -1.34 -30.97
C ALA A 50 -8.45 -2.29 -29.89
N ALA A 51 -7.63 -2.50 -28.85
CA ALA A 51 -7.99 -3.31 -27.70
C ALA A 51 -7.56 -2.68 -26.38
N VAL A 52 -8.38 -2.89 -25.34
CA VAL A 52 -7.97 -2.69 -23.96
C VAL A 52 -7.72 -4.03 -23.31
N VAL A 53 -6.61 -4.15 -22.61
CA VAL A 53 -6.21 -5.37 -21.89
C VAL A 53 -6.22 -5.05 -20.40
N PHE A 54 -7.10 -5.66 -19.65
CA PHE A 54 -7.22 -5.50 -18.21
C PHE A 54 -6.42 -6.56 -17.47
N GLU A 55 -5.66 -6.11 -16.48
CA GLU A 55 -5.06 -6.97 -15.45
C GLU A 55 -6.07 -7.26 -14.31
N ASP A 56 -7.33 -7.42 -14.67
CA ASP A 56 -8.47 -7.63 -13.78
C ASP A 56 -9.42 -8.69 -14.36
N PRO A 57 -10.23 -9.38 -13.52
CA PRO A 57 -11.16 -10.38 -14.00
C PRO A 57 -12.11 -9.86 -15.08
N LEU A 58 -12.52 -10.73 -16.01
CA LEU A 58 -13.33 -10.35 -17.17
C LEU A 58 -14.62 -9.58 -16.81
N GLU A 59 -15.26 -9.95 -15.70
CA GLU A 59 -16.49 -9.27 -15.25
C GLU A 59 -16.20 -7.81 -14.88
N VAL A 60 -15.07 -7.56 -14.25
CA VAL A 60 -14.57 -6.22 -13.88
C VAL A 60 -14.22 -5.44 -15.15
N ALA A 61 -13.45 -6.05 -16.05
CA ALA A 61 -13.02 -5.46 -17.32
C ALA A 61 -14.23 -4.98 -18.15
N VAL A 62 -15.24 -5.83 -18.34
CA VAL A 62 -16.44 -5.48 -19.09
C VAL A 62 -17.25 -4.37 -18.41
N ARG A 63 -17.41 -4.42 -17.10
CA ARG A 63 -18.12 -3.38 -16.32
C ARG A 63 -17.43 -2.01 -16.46
N VAL A 64 -16.10 -1.98 -16.31
CA VAL A 64 -15.31 -0.75 -16.37
C VAL A 64 -15.28 -0.21 -17.80
N ALA A 65 -15.06 -1.04 -18.79
CA ALA A 65 -15.07 -0.65 -20.21
C ALA A 65 -16.39 0.01 -20.61
N ARG A 66 -17.53 -0.56 -20.23
CA ARG A 66 -18.86 0.05 -20.44
C ARG A 66 -19.01 1.39 -19.76
N ARG A 67 -18.62 1.49 -18.48
CA ARG A 67 -18.70 2.74 -17.70
C ARG A 67 -17.86 3.86 -18.30
N LEU A 68 -16.75 3.51 -18.94
CA LEU A 68 -15.78 4.48 -19.53
C LEU A 68 -15.95 4.66 -21.03
N ASN A 69 -17.05 4.14 -21.63
CA ASN A 69 -17.38 4.25 -23.06
C ASN A 69 -16.27 3.73 -24.00
N TRP A 70 -15.60 2.65 -23.60
CA TRP A 70 -14.66 1.97 -24.48
C TRP A 70 -15.41 1.20 -25.56
N THR A 71 -15.10 1.48 -26.86
CA THR A 71 -15.81 0.89 -28.02
C THR A 71 -15.00 -0.17 -28.74
N GLY A 72 -13.71 -0.31 -28.48
CA GLY A 72 -12.85 -1.36 -29.02
C GLY A 72 -12.95 -2.68 -28.28
N LEU A 73 -12.13 -3.66 -28.69
CA LEU A 73 -12.08 -4.97 -28.07
C LEU A 73 -11.69 -4.88 -26.58
N VAL A 74 -12.36 -5.66 -25.73
CA VAL A 74 -12.05 -5.78 -24.30
C VAL A 74 -11.47 -7.16 -24.04
N LEU A 75 -10.27 -7.19 -23.52
CA LEU A 75 -9.54 -8.37 -23.11
C LEU A 75 -9.25 -8.30 -21.60
N SER A 76 -9.16 -9.45 -20.97
CA SER A 76 -8.74 -9.56 -19.57
C SER A 76 -7.72 -10.67 -19.43
N GLU A 77 -6.86 -10.55 -18.45
CA GLU A 77 -5.93 -11.62 -18.09
C GLU A 77 -5.91 -11.80 -16.57
N ASP A 78 -5.89 -13.07 -16.18
CA ASP A 78 -5.71 -13.48 -14.80
C ASP A 78 -4.23 -13.75 -14.52
N PRO A 79 -3.80 -13.82 -13.24
CA PRO A 79 -2.46 -14.27 -12.91
C PRO A 79 -2.10 -15.58 -13.64
N PRO A 80 -0.91 -15.75 -14.20
CA PRO A 80 0.29 -14.90 -14.03
C PRO A 80 0.44 -13.75 -15.05
N TYR A 81 -0.60 -13.18 -15.63
CA TYR A 81 -0.57 -12.02 -16.53
C TYR A 81 0.38 -12.22 -17.73
N GLN A 82 0.18 -13.28 -18.49
CA GLN A 82 1.12 -13.71 -19.53
C GLN A 82 1.34 -12.67 -20.64
N THR A 83 0.27 -11.98 -21.04
CA THR A 83 0.36 -10.96 -22.09
C THR A 83 1.13 -9.75 -21.57
N SER A 84 0.74 -9.19 -20.43
CA SER A 84 1.41 -8.03 -19.80
C SER A 84 2.89 -8.30 -19.56
N ARG A 85 3.24 -9.53 -19.15
CA ARG A 85 4.64 -9.97 -19.03
C ARG A 85 5.38 -10.06 -20.35
N ALA A 86 4.74 -10.60 -21.38
CA ALA A 86 5.35 -10.68 -22.71
C ALA A 86 5.71 -9.29 -23.26
N TYR A 87 4.94 -8.27 -22.89
CA TYR A 87 5.23 -6.87 -23.20
C TYR A 87 6.15 -6.18 -22.18
N GLN A 88 6.64 -6.87 -21.17
CA GLN A 88 7.52 -6.37 -20.10
C GLN A 88 6.95 -5.12 -19.42
N LEU A 89 5.65 -5.13 -19.15
CA LEU A 89 4.97 -3.98 -18.57
C LEU A 89 5.36 -3.79 -17.10
N VAL A 90 5.80 -2.60 -16.77
CA VAL A 90 6.10 -2.17 -15.40
C VAL A 90 5.03 -1.24 -14.83
N SER A 91 4.16 -0.70 -15.70
CA SER A 91 3.18 0.32 -15.30
C SER A 91 1.92 0.27 -16.15
N VAL A 92 0.78 0.65 -15.57
CA VAL A 92 -0.50 0.86 -16.26
C VAL A 92 -1.01 2.30 -15.99
N PRO A 93 -1.66 2.98 -16.95
CA PRO A 93 -1.85 2.49 -18.32
C PRO A 93 -0.53 2.47 -19.09
N THR A 94 -0.41 1.55 -20.03
CA THR A 94 0.60 1.58 -21.07
C THR A 94 -0.07 1.38 -22.43
N LEU A 95 0.12 2.34 -23.32
CA LEU A 95 -0.34 2.23 -24.71
C LEU A 95 0.81 1.70 -25.58
N VAL A 96 0.55 0.60 -26.28
CA VAL A 96 1.52 -0.09 -27.12
C VAL A 96 1.04 -0.09 -28.55
N LEU A 97 1.89 0.34 -29.49
CA LEU A 97 1.70 0.20 -30.92
C LEU A 97 2.40 -1.08 -31.41
N VAL A 98 1.64 -1.95 -32.08
CA VAL A 98 2.13 -3.18 -32.68
C VAL A 98 1.98 -3.08 -34.20
N ASP A 99 3.03 -3.43 -34.94
CA ASP A 99 3.02 -3.43 -36.42
C ASP A 99 2.37 -4.71 -36.99
N SER A 100 2.21 -4.78 -38.32
CA SER A 100 1.63 -5.93 -39.02
C SER A 100 2.40 -7.25 -38.85
N ARG A 101 3.62 -7.20 -38.37
CA ARG A 101 4.46 -8.38 -38.07
C ARG A 101 4.31 -8.84 -36.62
N GLY A 102 3.52 -8.12 -35.80
CA GLY A 102 3.36 -8.40 -34.38
C GLY A 102 4.50 -7.84 -33.51
N LEU A 103 5.33 -6.94 -34.03
CA LEU A 103 6.43 -6.33 -33.31
C LEU A 103 6.00 -5.00 -32.68
N VAL A 104 6.51 -4.71 -31.47
CA VAL A 104 6.28 -3.44 -30.81
C VAL A 104 7.00 -2.32 -31.57
N ALA A 105 6.24 -1.38 -32.10
CA ALA A 105 6.76 -0.22 -32.83
C ALA A 105 6.93 1.01 -31.94
N GLY A 106 6.20 1.09 -30.82
CA GLY A 106 6.33 2.16 -29.85
C GLY A 106 5.47 1.93 -28.63
N THR A 107 5.80 2.64 -27.51
CA THR A 107 5.08 2.56 -26.25
C THR A 107 4.97 3.92 -25.58
N VAL A 108 3.85 4.15 -24.88
CA VAL A 108 3.67 5.29 -23.98
C VAL A 108 3.21 4.79 -22.62
N THR A 109 3.97 5.03 -21.58
CA THR A 109 3.68 4.61 -20.20
C THR A 109 3.10 5.77 -19.39
N GLY A 110 2.04 5.50 -18.63
CA GLY A 110 1.24 6.51 -17.98
C GLY A 110 0.34 7.24 -18.98
N TRP A 111 -0.06 8.46 -18.66
CA TRP A 111 -0.75 9.36 -19.56
C TRP A 111 0.16 10.56 -19.90
N ASP A 112 0.57 10.66 -21.13
CA ASP A 112 1.28 11.82 -21.71
C ASP A 112 0.60 12.13 -23.03
N HIS A 113 -0.28 13.13 -23.05
CA HIS A 113 -1.10 13.46 -24.23
C HIS A 113 -0.26 13.71 -25.48
N PRO A 114 0.81 14.55 -25.48
CA PRO A 114 1.68 14.70 -26.64
C PRO A 114 2.28 13.37 -27.13
N ALA A 115 2.81 12.56 -26.24
CA ALA A 115 3.41 11.27 -26.61
C ALA A 115 2.37 10.28 -27.17
N VAL A 116 1.14 10.30 -26.66
CA VAL A 116 0.03 9.51 -27.20
C VAL A 116 -0.34 9.96 -28.61
N VAL A 117 -0.41 11.26 -28.85
CA VAL A 117 -0.67 11.81 -30.19
C VAL A 117 0.45 11.42 -31.16
N ASP A 118 1.71 11.50 -30.75
CA ASP A 118 2.84 11.07 -31.56
C ASP A 118 2.79 9.57 -31.88
N LEU A 119 2.43 8.73 -30.91
CA LEU A 119 2.30 7.29 -31.12
C LEU A 119 1.18 6.95 -32.11
N ILE A 120 0.04 7.63 -32.01
CA ILE A 120 -1.07 7.51 -33.00
C ILE A 120 -0.62 8.02 -34.37
N GLY A 121 0.20 9.05 -34.43
CA GLY A 121 0.83 9.52 -35.65
C GLY A 121 1.76 8.50 -36.32
N GLN A 122 2.51 7.74 -35.49
CA GLN A 122 3.33 6.61 -35.99
C GLN A 122 2.44 5.51 -36.57
N ALA A 123 1.33 5.14 -35.90
CA ALA A 123 0.37 4.18 -36.43
C ALA A 123 -0.23 4.65 -37.78
N ALA A 124 -0.58 5.94 -37.89
CA ALA A 124 -1.05 6.55 -39.12
C ALA A 124 -0.01 6.46 -40.25
N GLY A 125 1.26 6.68 -39.93
CA GLY A 125 2.39 6.53 -40.87
C GLY A 125 2.57 5.10 -41.39
N LEU A 126 2.38 4.09 -40.57
CA LEU A 126 2.47 2.68 -40.99
C LEU A 126 1.40 2.29 -42.04
N LEU A 127 0.26 2.96 -42.02
CA LEU A 127 -0.86 2.69 -42.92
C LEU A 127 -1.02 3.70 -44.06
N GLY A 128 -0.25 4.79 -44.04
CA GLY A 128 -0.38 5.86 -45.00
C GLY A 128 -1.74 6.61 -44.96
N THR A 129 -2.36 6.65 -43.75
CA THR A 129 -3.69 7.26 -43.54
C THR A 129 -3.65 8.27 -42.39
N LYS A 130 -4.77 8.98 -42.17
CA LYS A 130 -4.91 9.85 -41.00
C LYS A 130 -5.76 9.15 -39.94
N LEU A 131 -5.34 9.21 -38.68
CA LEU A 131 -6.07 8.68 -37.53
C LEU A 131 -6.58 9.83 -36.66
N ALA A 132 -7.75 9.61 -36.05
CA ALA A 132 -8.27 10.53 -35.05
C ALA A 132 -7.38 10.48 -33.80
N VAL A 133 -7.11 11.63 -33.21
CA VAL A 133 -6.33 11.80 -32.00
C VAL A 133 -7.22 12.29 -30.85
N PRO A 134 -6.90 11.99 -29.59
CA PRO A 134 -7.68 12.48 -28.45
C PRO A 134 -7.58 14.02 -28.35
N GLU A 135 -8.68 14.64 -27.97
CA GLU A 135 -8.67 16.07 -27.63
C GLU A 135 -7.86 16.28 -26.35
N PRO A 136 -7.12 17.40 -26.25
CA PRO A 136 -6.37 17.70 -25.04
C PRO A 136 -7.31 17.91 -23.84
N ALA A 137 -7.17 17.10 -22.82
CA ALA A 137 -7.92 17.18 -21.56
C ALA A 137 -6.96 17.15 -20.38
N GLU A 138 -7.18 18.02 -19.41
CA GLU A 138 -6.37 18.05 -18.19
C GLU A 138 -6.65 16.84 -17.28
N PRO A 139 -5.62 16.28 -16.65
CA PRO A 139 -4.20 16.63 -16.77
C PRO A 139 -3.58 16.09 -18.08
N LEU A 140 -2.80 16.92 -18.79
CA LEU A 140 -2.09 16.51 -20.00
C LEU A 140 -1.04 15.42 -19.75
N ARG A 141 -0.51 15.37 -18.52
CA ARG A 141 0.44 14.33 -18.07
C ARG A 141 0.05 13.80 -16.69
N LYS A 142 0.08 12.47 -16.56
CA LYS A 142 -0.21 11.81 -15.32
C LYS A 142 0.57 10.49 -15.23
N PRO A 143 1.34 10.26 -14.17
CA PRO A 143 2.07 9.01 -14.01
C PRO A 143 1.09 7.82 -13.92
N GLY A 144 1.54 6.66 -14.41
CA GLY A 144 0.84 5.41 -14.27
C GLY A 144 0.94 4.84 -12.86
N CYS A 145 0.15 3.80 -12.61
CA CYS A 145 0.28 2.91 -11.47
C CYS A 145 1.08 1.67 -11.88
N SER A 146 1.48 0.84 -10.92
CA SER A 146 2.20 -0.39 -11.23
C SER A 146 1.34 -1.42 -11.93
N SER A 147 1.92 -2.12 -12.91
CA SER A 147 1.33 -3.32 -13.52
C SER A 147 1.39 -4.51 -12.57
N LYS A 148 0.34 -5.29 -12.50
CA LYS A 148 0.29 -6.55 -11.73
C LYS A 148 1.24 -7.61 -12.31
N ALA A 149 1.65 -7.45 -13.56
CA ALA A 149 2.53 -8.37 -14.27
C ALA A 149 4.04 -8.14 -14.01
N ALA A 150 4.39 -7.07 -13.33
CA ALA A 150 5.77 -6.54 -13.32
C ALA A 150 6.81 -7.42 -12.62
N ILE A 151 6.47 -8.56 -12.01
CA ILE A 151 7.45 -9.41 -11.31
C ILE A 151 7.29 -10.90 -11.54
N ASP A 152 8.47 -11.56 -11.61
CA ASP A 152 8.63 -13.00 -11.76
C ASP A 152 8.48 -13.72 -10.40
N PRO A 153 7.52 -14.68 -10.26
CA PRO A 153 7.37 -15.49 -9.07
C PRO A 153 8.56 -16.42 -8.75
N SER A 154 9.46 -16.64 -9.71
CA SER A 154 10.61 -17.56 -9.55
C SER A 154 11.68 -17.02 -8.58
N LEU A 155 11.57 -15.75 -8.14
CA LEU A 155 12.52 -15.16 -7.21
C LEU A 155 12.67 -15.95 -5.91
N ALA A 156 11.57 -16.53 -5.42
CA ALA A 156 11.59 -17.30 -4.18
C ALA A 156 12.31 -18.65 -4.29
N GLU A 157 12.28 -19.32 -5.45
CA GLU A 157 13.02 -20.57 -5.67
C GLU A 157 14.53 -20.31 -5.80
N ALA A 158 14.92 -19.20 -6.44
CA ALA A 158 16.33 -18.80 -6.55
C ALA A 158 16.94 -18.44 -5.19
N MET A 159 16.16 -17.95 -4.22
CA MET A 159 16.62 -17.58 -2.88
C MET A 159 17.18 -18.75 -2.05
N LEU A 160 16.86 -19.98 -2.39
CA LEU A 160 17.22 -21.16 -1.58
C LEU A 160 18.53 -21.84 -2.03
N SER A 161 19.21 -21.35 -3.07
CA SER A 161 20.28 -22.12 -3.77
C SER A 161 21.67 -21.47 -3.78
N SER A 162 21.93 -20.36 -3.06
CA SER A 162 23.23 -19.67 -3.16
C SER A 162 24.20 -19.94 -2.01
N GLY A 163 25.43 -20.32 -2.32
CA GLY A 163 26.57 -20.42 -1.42
C GLY A 163 27.88 -20.01 -2.11
N GLY A 164 28.55 -19.01 -1.53
CA GLY A 164 29.97 -18.64 -1.81
C GLY A 164 30.19 -17.40 -2.65
N LEU A 165 30.95 -16.48 -2.12
CA LEU A 165 31.49 -15.16 -2.46
C LEU A 165 30.87 -14.13 -1.51
N ASP A 166 31.44 -12.95 -1.37
CA ASP A 166 31.00 -11.94 -0.41
C ASP A 166 29.45 -11.94 -0.27
N GLU A 167 28.96 -12.72 0.72
CA GLU A 167 27.52 -13.07 0.86
C GLU A 167 26.64 -11.82 0.92
N LEU A 168 27.22 -10.70 1.36
CA LEU A 168 26.53 -9.43 1.46
C LEU A 168 26.29 -8.79 0.09
N GLU A 169 27.37 -8.67 -0.70
CA GLU A 169 27.31 -8.07 -2.03
C GLU A 169 26.48 -8.94 -2.99
N ASP A 170 26.57 -10.28 -2.87
CA ASP A 170 25.74 -11.19 -3.63
C ASP A 170 24.23 -10.94 -3.38
N MET A 171 23.84 -10.67 -2.12
CA MET A 171 22.45 -10.32 -1.81
C MET A 171 22.03 -8.99 -2.45
N PHE A 172 22.91 -7.99 -2.49
CA PHE A 172 22.65 -6.72 -3.16
C PHE A 172 22.55 -6.89 -4.68
N GLU A 173 23.47 -7.62 -5.30
CA GLU A 173 23.49 -7.87 -6.74
C GLU A 173 22.23 -8.63 -7.20
N ARG A 174 21.73 -9.58 -6.39
CA ARG A 174 20.48 -10.31 -6.64
C ARG A 174 19.23 -9.48 -6.41
N GLY A 175 19.34 -8.30 -5.79
CA GLY A 175 18.19 -7.49 -5.41
C GLY A 175 17.36 -8.06 -4.25
N TRP A 176 17.94 -8.92 -3.39
CA TRP A 176 17.28 -9.54 -2.24
C TRP A 176 17.36 -8.72 -0.96
N THR A 177 17.49 -7.44 -1.09
CA THR A 177 17.64 -6.50 0.01
C THR A 177 16.72 -5.28 -0.16
N ASP A 178 16.48 -4.59 0.92
CA ASP A 178 15.82 -3.28 0.99
C ASP A 178 16.81 -2.10 0.99
N GLY A 179 18.07 -2.35 0.61
CA GLY A 179 19.16 -1.39 0.68
C GLY A 179 19.97 -1.47 1.99
N LEU A 180 19.61 -2.40 2.89
CA LEU A 180 20.35 -2.69 4.12
C LEU A 180 20.92 -4.12 4.08
N PRO A 181 21.99 -4.40 4.82
CA PRO A 181 22.51 -5.77 4.99
C PRO A 181 21.42 -6.75 5.38
N VAL A 182 21.42 -7.94 4.81
CA VAL A 182 20.47 -9.01 5.10
C VAL A 182 21.20 -10.28 5.55
N VAL A 183 20.48 -11.15 6.26
CA VAL A 183 20.99 -12.46 6.65
C VAL A 183 20.63 -13.47 5.56
N PRO A 184 21.60 -14.16 4.92
CA PRO A 184 21.31 -15.14 3.87
C PRO A 184 20.30 -16.20 4.34
N PRO A 185 19.20 -16.42 3.59
CA PRO A 185 18.12 -17.33 3.98
C PRO A 185 18.45 -18.77 3.55
N THR A 186 19.50 -19.35 4.14
CA THR A 186 19.85 -20.76 3.89
C THR A 186 18.71 -21.69 4.30
N ARG A 187 18.64 -22.86 3.67
CA ARG A 187 17.61 -23.87 4.00
C ARG A 187 17.55 -24.15 5.49
N GLU A 188 18.70 -24.34 6.13
CA GLU A 188 18.81 -24.59 7.57
C GLU A 188 18.19 -23.45 8.40
N ARG A 189 18.45 -22.19 8.05
CA ARG A 189 17.90 -21.02 8.74
C ARG A 189 16.38 -20.89 8.54
N VAL A 190 15.91 -21.17 7.33
CA VAL A 190 14.47 -21.13 7.00
C VAL A 190 13.74 -22.26 7.72
N ASP A 191 14.28 -23.48 7.76
CA ASP A 191 13.70 -24.61 8.47
C ASP A 191 13.66 -24.35 10.00
N ALA A 192 14.73 -23.77 10.54
CA ALA A 192 14.77 -23.35 11.95
C ALA A 192 13.72 -22.24 12.24
N MET A 193 13.50 -21.32 11.30
CA MET A 193 12.49 -20.26 11.41
C MET A 193 11.08 -20.84 11.38
N LEU A 194 10.81 -21.80 10.50
CA LEU A 194 9.53 -22.50 10.41
C LEU A 194 9.21 -23.30 11.70
N GLY A 195 10.23 -23.84 12.36
CA GLY A 195 10.05 -24.60 13.61
C GLY A 195 9.10 -25.79 13.48
N GLY A 196 9.17 -26.50 12.34
CA GLY A 196 8.32 -27.67 12.05
C GLY A 196 6.92 -27.34 11.48
N ARG A 197 6.61 -26.08 11.22
CA ARG A 197 5.36 -25.68 10.54
C ARG A 197 5.43 -26.07 9.07
N ASP A 198 4.25 -26.32 8.47
CA ASP A 198 4.14 -26.60 7.04
C ASP A 198 4.54 -25.36 6.23
N GLY A 199 5.74 -25.39 5.66
CA GLY A 199 6.28 -24.31 4.82
C GLY A 199 5.49 -24.06 3.53
N ALA A 200 4.81 -25.09 3.01
CA ALA A 200 4.01 -24.98 1.77
C ALA A 200 2.64 -24.32 2.01
N ARG A 201 2.21 -24.17 3.28
CA ARG A 201 0.95 -23.47 3.56
C ARG A 201 0.95 -22.06 2.97
N SER A 202 0.00 -21.78 2.08
CA SER A 202 -0.20 -20.46 1.51
C SER A 202 -0.97 -19.55 2.47
N LEU A 203 -0.55 -18.29 2.57
CA LEU A 203 -1.25 -17.22 3.28
C LEU A 203 -2.05 -16.32 2.30
N GLY A 204 -1.90 -16.55 0.99
CA GLY A 204 -2.50 -15.74 -0.05
C GLY A 204 -1.46 -15.12 -0.97
N GLU A 205 -1.88 -14.18 -1.78
CA GLU A 205 -1.05 -13.47 -2.75
C GLU A 205 -0.59 -12.12 -2.20
N VAL A 206 0.68 -11.78 -2.42
CA VAL A 206 1.28 -10.51 -1.99
C VAL A 206 1.18 -9.51 -3.13
N PRO A 207 0.36 -8.46 -3.02
CA PRO A 207 0.33 -7.40 -4.02
C PRO A 207 1.61 -6.53 -3.94
N PRO A 208 1.94 -5.78 -5.01
CA PRO A 208 1.14 -5.60 -6.23
C PRO A 208 1.36 -6.68 -7.30
N ALA A 209 2.46 -7.43 -7.27
CA ALA A 209 2.78 -8.42 -8.30
C ALA A 209 2.11 -9.79 -8.08
N MET A 210 1.34 -9.94 -7.00
CA MET A 210 0.57 -11.14 -6.68
C MET A 210 1.43 -12.41 -6.54
N GLY A 211 2.65 -12.27 -6.02
CA GLY A 211 3.48 -13.42 -5.65
C GLY A 211 2.87 -14.19 -4.49
N GLU A 212 2.89 -15.50 -4.52
CA GLU A 212 2.31 -16.34 -3.47
C GLU A 212 3.10 -16.23 -2.16
N ALA A 213 2.44 -15.92 -1.05
CA ALA A 213 3.00 -15.93 0.30
C ALA A 213 2.88 -17.32 0.95
N THR A 214 3.80 -18.24 0.66
CA THR A 214 3.90 -19.45 1.47
C THR A 214 4.57 -19.14 2.81
N LEU A 215 4.31 -19.94 3.85
CA LEU A 215 5.01 -19.78 5.14
C LEU A 215 6.52 -19.84 4.99
N GLU A 216 7.04 -20.64 4.05
CA GLU A 216 8.46 -20.72 3.73
C GLU A 216 9.01 -19.38 3.22
N ARG A 217 8.28 -18.70 2.33
CA ARG A 217 8.67 -17.36 1.82
C ARG A 217 8.63 -16.31 2.91
N VAL A 218 7.61 -16.36 3.77
CA VAL A 218 7.54 -15.47 4.94
C VAL A 218 8.70 -15.75 5.89
N ALA A 219 9.05 -17.02 6.12
CA ALA A 219 10.20 -17.41 6.94
C ALA A 219 11.53 -16.94 6.33
N ALA A 220 11.69 -17.05 5.01
CA ALA A 220 12.86 -16.51 4.31
C ALA A 220 12.99 -14.99 4.49
N CYS A 221 11.90 -14.23 4.36
CA CYS A 221 11.89 -12.80 4.64
C CYS A 221 12.20 -12.48 6.10
N ALA A 222 11.72 -13.30 7.05
CA ALA A 222 12.07 -13.15 8.46
C ALA A 222 13.56 -13.41 8.73
N VAL A 223 14.17 -14.39 8.05
CA VAL A 223 15.63 -14.64 8.10
C VAL A 223 16.37 -13.45 7.51
N LEU A 224 16.02 -13.01 6.30
CA LEU A 224 16.63 -11.84 5.64
C LEU A 224 16.61 -10.60 6.54
N ALA A 225 15.48 -10.36 7.21
CA ALA A 225 15.31 -9.26 8.16
C ALA A 225 16.18 -9.40 9.42
N GLY A 226 16.68 -10.59 9.73
CA GLY A 226 17.42 -10.89 10.95
C GLY A 226 16.54 -11.25 12.15
N CYS A 227 15.33 -11.75 11.95
CA CYS A 227 14.48 -12.27 13.02
C CYS A 227 15.12 -13.48 13.74
N ARG A 228 14.72 -13.67 14.99
CA ARG A 228 14.92 -14.97 15.67
C ARG A 228 13.72 -15.86 15.39
N PRO A 229 13.87 -17.21 15.45
CA PRO A 229 12.75 -18.13 15.26
C PRO A 229 11.55 -17.87 16.21
N ALA A 230 11.81 -17.43 17.44
CA ALA A 230 10.75 -17.05 18.38
C ALA A 230 9.88 -15.85 17.92
N TYR A 231 10.32 -15.05 16.97
CA TYR A 231 9.56 -13.91 16.44
C TYR A 231 8.63 -14.32 15.30
N PHE A 232 8.87 -15.48 14.70
CA PHE A 232 8.18 -15.91 13.48
C PHE A 232 6.65 -15.99 13.62
N PRO A 233 6.07 -16.45 14.73
CA PRO A 233 4.61 -16.42 14.90
C PRO A 233 4.01 -15.02 14.74
N VAL A 234 4.72 -13.99 15.25
CA VAL A 234 4.28 -12.57 15.09
C VAL A 234 4.41 -12.11 13.65
N VAL A 235 5.50 -12.49 12.97
CA VAL A 235 5.71 -12.16 11.54
C VAL A 235 4.63 -12.82 10.68
N ALA A 236 4.32 -14.10 10.94
CA ALA A 236 3.27 -14.82 10.19
C ALA A 236 1.89 -14.18 10.38
N ALA A 237 1.52 -13.85 11.63
CA ALA A 237 0.27 -13.17 11.93
C ALA A 237 0.20 -11.77 11.29
N ALA A 238 1.33 -11.04 11.25
CA ALA A 238 1.41 -9.74 10.57
C ALA A 238 1.24 -9.88 9.06
N ALA A 239 1.82 -10.91 8.45
CA ALA A 239 1.62 -11.22 7.05
C ALA A 239 0.15 -11.59 6.76
N GLU A 240 -0.46 -12.48 7.55
CA GLU A 240 -1.88 -12.83 7.41
C GLU A 240 -2.81 -11.60 7.56
N ALA A 241 -2.51 -10.69 8.46
CA ALA A 241 -3.27 -9.45 8.63
C ALA A 241 -3.10 -8.52 7.45
N ALA A 242 -1.87 -8.38 6.93
CA ALA A 242 -1.57 -7.49 5.81
C ALA A 242 -2.13 -8.01 4.48
N LEU A 243 -2.26 -9.34 4.33
CA LEU A 243 -2.80 -9.99 3.13
C LEU A 243 -4.34 -10.08 3.15
N ASP A 244 -4.99 -9.71 4.26
CA ASP A 244 -6.45 -9.61 4.29
C ASP A 244 -6.92 -8.55 3.28
N PRO A 245 -7.88 -8.87 2.40
CA PRO A 245 -8.40 -7.91 1.41
C PRO A 245 -8.88 -6.59 2.02
N ALA A 246 -9.40 -6.61 3.25
CA ALA A 246 -9.85 -5.42 3.95
C ALA A 246 -8.70 -4.45 4.29
N PHE A 247 -7.47 -4.94 4.43
CA PHE A 247 -6.30 -4.10 4.67
C PHE A 247 -5.89 -3.30 3.43
N ASN A 248 -6.25 -3.75 2.23
CA ASN A 248 -5.89 -3.13 0.95
C ASN A 248 -4.38 -2.87 0.82
N LEU A 249 -3.58 -3.92 1.02
CA LEU A 249 -2.13 -3.82 0.88
C LEU A 249 -1.72 -3.35 -0.52
N HIS A 250 -2.49 -3.72 -1.56
CA HIS A 250 -2.24 -3.27 -2.94
C HIS A 250 -2.22 -1.74 -3.02
N GLY A 251 -3.31 -1.09 -2.60
CA GLY A 251 -3.40 0.37 -2.63
C GLY A 251 -2.28 1.06 -1.85
N GLN A 252 -1.85 0.47 -0.72
CA GLN A 252 -0.74 1.00 0.08
C GLN A 252 0.63 0.80 -0.57
N ALA A 253 0.84 -0.30 -1.28
CA ALA A 253 2.13 -0.65 -1.87
C ALA A 253 2.44 0.18 -3.14
N VAL A 254 1.42 0.63 -3.89
CA VAL A 254 1.61 1.31 -5.18
C VAL A 254 1.32 2.81 -5.16
N THR A 255 0.81 3.35 -4.06
CA THR A 255 0.46 4.77 -3.95
C THR A 255 1.68 5.69 -3.99
N THR A 256 1.48 6.93 -4.43
CA THR A 256 2.47 8.00 -4.29
C THR A 256 2.55 8.55 -2.86
N GLN A 257 1.56 8.23 -2.01
CA GLN A 257 1.59 8.53 -0.59
C GLN A 257 2.62 7.62 0.13
N PRO A 258 3.34 8.10 1.14
CA PRO A 258 4.34 7.30 1.86
C PRO A 258 3.68 6.33 2.86
N ALA A 259 2.93 5.36 2.36
CA ALA A 259 2.21 4.40 3.19
C ALA A 259 3.14 3.37 3.83
N GLY A 260 3.20 3.33 5.16
CA GLY A 260 3.87 2.32 5.96
C GLY A 260 2.87 1.36 6.62
N GLN A 261 3.27 0.11 6.80
CA GLN A 261 2.47 -0.89 7.49
C GLN A 261 2.88 -0.91 8.98
N LEU A 262 2.17 -0.14 9.82
CA LEU A 262 2.39 -0.16 11.26
C LEU A 262 1.85 -1.46 11.85
N ILE A 263 2.69 -2.16 12.59
CA ILE A 263 2.35 -3.36 13.35
C ILE A 263 2.30 -2.98 14.83
N VAL A 264 1.13 -3.11 15.45
CA VAL A 264 0.96 -3.00 16.90
C VAL A 264 0.80 -4.41 17.46
N VAL A 265 1.62 -4.76 18.44
CA VAL A 265 1.61 -6.10 19.06
C VAL A 265 1.09 -6.00 20.49
N ASN A 266 0.13 -6.84 20.80
CA ASN A 266 -0.53 -6.94 22.09
C ASN A 266 -0.41 -8.35 22.70
N GLY A 267 -0.66 -8.45 24.00
CA GLY A 267 -0.74 -9.69 24.75
C GLY A 267 0.63 -10.24 25.18
N PRO A 268 0.64 -11.47 25.76
CA PRO A 268 1.83 -12.05 26.39
C PRO A 268 3.04 -12.24 25.48
N VAL A 269 2.83 -12.43 24.17
CA VAL A 269 3.93 -12.60 23.20
C VAL A 269 4.93 -11.46 23.23
N ARG A 270 4.47 -10.21 23.48
CA ARG A 270 5.34 -9.02 23.59
C ARG A 270 6.51 -9.28 24.53
N ASN A 271 6.20 -9.69 25.74
CA ASN A 271 7.18 -9.92 26.81
C ASN A 271 8.00 -11.19 26.54
N ALA A 272 7.37 -12.24 26.01
CA ALA A 272 8.03 -13.51 25.71
C ALA A 272 9.16 -13.37 24.67
N ILE A 273 9.01 -12.46 23.70
CA ILE A 273 10.03 -12.24 22.66
C ILE A 273 10.86 -10.96 22.87
N GLY A 274 10.61 -10.25 23.96
CA GLY A 274 11.33 -9.00 24.31
C GLY A 274 11.03 -7.84 23.39
N LEU A 275 9.79 -7.71 22.88
CA LEU A 275 9.32 -6.53 22.18
C LEU A 275 9.32 -5.32 23.12
N ASN A 276 9.91 -4.24 22.68
CA ASN A 276 9.98 -3.01 23.48
C ASN A 276 8.71 -2.18 23.32
N SER A 277 8.06 -1.90 24.44
CA SER A 277 6.96 -0.94 24.57
C SER A 277 7.34 0.31 25.36
N GLY A 278 8.54 0.33 25.94
CA GLY A 278 9.05 1.39 26.81
C GLY A 278 9.87 2.43 26.06
N MET A 279 10.93 2.95 26.69
CA MET A 279 11.81 3.98 26.15
C MET A 279 12.33 3.56 24.77
N GLY A 280 12.18 4.46 23.78
CA GLY A 280 12.64 4.23 22.43
C GLY A 280 11.80 3.21 21.63
N ALA A 281 10.52 2.98 21.99
CA ALA A 281 9.65 1.98 21.38
C ALA A 281 9.53 2.09 19.85
N LEU A 282 9.61 3.29 19.30
CA LEU A 282 9.64 3.55 17.84
C LEU A 282 11.06 3.83 17.31
N GLY A 283 12.07 3.68 18.16
CA GLY A 283 13.47 3.99 17.84
C GLY A 283 14.32 2.75 17.58
N PRO A 284 15.65 2.96 17.42
CA PRO A 284 16.61 1.87 17.21
C PRO A 284 16.92 1.10 18.49
N GLY A 285 17.60 -0.06 18.35
CA GLY A 285 18.20 -0.81 19.46
C GLY A 285 17.46 -2.08 19.86
N PHE A 286 16.21 -2.23 19.50
CA PHE A 286 15.39 -3.40 19.89
C PHE A 286 15.16 -4.31 18.69
N ARG A 287 15.87 -5.45 18.70
CA ARG A 287 15.87 -6.40 17.59
C ARG A 287 14.46 -6.84 17.17
N PRO A 288 13.54 -7.29 18.05
CA PRO A 288 12.24 -7.74 17.59
C PRO A 288 11.42 -6.63 16.95
N ASN A 289 11.40 -5.40 17.52
CA ASN A 289 10.70 -4.26 16.93
C ASN A 289 11.18 -3.98 15.50
N LEU A 290 12.49 -3.94 15.30
CA LEU A 290 13.06 -3.62 14.00
C LEU A 290 12.93 -4.76 12.99
N THR A 291 13.19 -6.00 13.39
CA THR A 291 13.23 -7.11 12.44
C THR A 291 11.86 -7.64 12.05
N ILE A 292 10.85 -7.57 12.94
CA ILE A 292 9.47 -7.99 12.62
C ILE A 292 8.86 -7.05 11.56
N GLY A 293 8.95 -5.74 11.78
CA GLY A 293 8.44 -4.78 10.79
C GLY A 293 9.16 -4.89 9.45
N ARG A 294 10.49 -5.06 9.48
CA ARG A 294 11.31 -5.24 8.29
C ARG A 294 10.97 -6.53 7.54
N ALA A 295 10.66 -7.62 8.24
CA ALA A 295 10.27 -8.88 7.61
C ALA A 295 9.00 -8.73 6.77
N LEU A 296 7.98 -8.04 7.30
CA LEU A 296 6.76 -7.73 6.55
C LEU A 296 7.08 -6.85 5.33
N ARG A 297 7.93 -5.85 5.49
CA ARG A 297 8.32 -4.98 4.37
C ARG A 297 9.09 -5.74 3.29
N LEU A 298 10.03 -6.62 3.66
CA LEU A 298 10.74 -7.48 2.72
C LEU A 298 9.78 -8.44 1.99
N LEU A 299 8.76 -8.96 2.64
CA LEU A 299 7.72 -9.77 1.98
C LEU A 299 6.99 -8.95 0.90
N VAL A 300 6.57 -7.72 1.22
CA VAL A 300 5.93 -6.81 0.24
C VAL A 300 6.89 -6.48 -0.90
N THR A 301 8.17 -6.31 -0.62
CA THR A 301 9.18 -5.94 -1.61
C THR A 301 9.56 -7.13 -2.49
N LEU A 302 9.95 -8.26 -1.88
CA LEU A 302 10.56 -9.38 -2.61
C LEU A 302 9.54 -10.34 -3.20
N THR A 303 8.43 -10.59 -2.48
CA THR A 303 7.35 -11.48 -2.97
C THR A 303 6.29 -10.68 -3.70
N GLY A 304 5.92 -9.51 -3.17
CA GLY A 304 4.93 -8.61 -3.77
C GLY A 304 5.49 -7.68 -4.82
N GLY A 305 6.81 -7.55 -4.94
CA GLY A 305 7.43 -6.68 -5.91
C GLY A 305 7.31 -5.19 -5.65
N GLY A 306 6.94 -4.81 -4.45
CA GLY A 306 6.85 -3.42 -4.02
C GLY A 306 8.22 -2.74 -3.89
N MET A 307 9.03 -2.81 -4.96
CA MET A 307 10.37 -2.21 -5.01
C MET A 307 10.27 -0.69 -5.08
N PRO A 308 11.01 0.05 -4.23
CA PRO A 308 11.09 1.49 -4.30
C PRO A 308 11.58 1.98 -5.67
N GLY A 309 10.89 2.99 -6.22
CA GLY A 309 11.19 3.54 -7.54
C GLY A 309 10.69 2.72 -8.72
N ALA A 310 10.23 1.49 -8.49
CA ALA A 310 9.56 0.65 -9.48
C ALA A 310 8.04 0.62 -9.21
N LEU A 311 7.55 -0.38 -8.48
CA LEU A 311 6.13 -0.50 -8.14
C LEU A 311 5.74 0.35 -6.93
N ASP A 312 6.60 0.50 -5.94
CA ASP A 312 6.41 1.48 -4.86
C ASP A 312 6.69 2.89 -5.38
N ARG A 313 5.63 3.65 -5.54
CA ARG A 313 5.67 5.01 -6.11
C ARG A 313 5.70 6.10 -5.06
N SER A 314 5.92 5.78 -3.80
CA SER A 314 5.98 6.78 -2.72
C SER A 314 6.90 7.95 -3.09
N THR A 315 6.36 9.16 -3.10
CA THR A 315 7.10 10.37 -3.51
C THR A 315 8.33 10.61 -2.64
N LEU A 316 8.20 10.42 -1.33
CA LEU A 316 9.29 10.60 -0.37
C LEU A 316 9.62 9.31 0.38
N GLY A 317 8.61 8.48 0.69
CA GLY A 317 8.74 7.43 1.68
C GLY A 317 8.93 8.00 3.09
N HIS A 318 9.14 7.13 4.08
CA HIS A 318 9.55 7.49 5.44
C HIS A 318 10.21 6.28 6.13
N PRO A 319 10.93 6.47 7.27
CA PRO A 319 11.66 5.38 7.93
C PRO A 319 10.79 4.17 8.33
N GLY A 320 9.50 4.36 8.62
CA GLY A 320 8.55 3.27 8.89
C GLY A 320 8.30 2.35 7.69
N LYS A 321 8.72 2.74 6.49
CA LYS A 321 8.72 1.84 5.32
C LYS A 321 9.92 0.88 5.30
N ILE A 322 10.89 1.07 6.17
CA ILE A 322 11.98 0.09 6.40
C ILE A 322 11.50 -0.92 7.43
N SER A 323 10.98 -0.43 8.56
CA SER A 323 10.44 -1.24 9.65
C SER A 323 9.48 -0.40 10.50
N PHE A 324 8.32 -0.97 10.85
CA PHE A 324 7.33 -0.25 11.62
C PHE A 324 6.57 -1.20 12.54
N CYS A 325 7.15 -1.51 13.70
CA CYS A 325 6.55 -2.41 14.68
C CYS A 325 6.76 -1.88 16.08
N VAL A 326 5.69 -1.84 16.87
CA VAL A 326 5.68 -1.40 18.25
C VAL A 326 4.84 -2.35 19.11
N ALA A 327 5.24 -2.53 20.38
CA ALA A 327 4.36 -3.17 21.36
C ALA A 327 3.59 -2.09 22.14
N GLU A 328 2.33 -2.35 22.47
CA GLU A 328 1.59 -1.54 23.42
C GLU A 328 2.10 -1.80 24.85
N ASN A 329 2.30 -0.75 25.63
CA ASN A 329 2.67 -0.85 27.05
C ASN A 329 1.41 -1.04 27.88
N GLU A 330 0.92 -2.29 27.92
CA GLU A 330 -0.33 -2.65 28.58
C GLU A 330 -0.24 -2.53 30.10
N GLU A 331 0.95 -2.68 30.67
CA GLU A 331 1.20 -2.61 32.10
C GLU A 331 1.04 -1.20 32.67
N ILE A 332 1.37 -0.18 31.86
CA ILE A 332 1.28 1.24 32.27
C ILE A 332 0.02 1.90 31.72
N SER A 333 -0.55 1.35 30.64
CA SER A 333 -1.76 1.90 30.04
C SER A 333 -2.89 1.98 31.07
N PRO A 334 -3.53 3.16 31.24
CA PRO A 334 -4.70 3.28 32.10
C PRO A 334 -5.98 2.71 31.47
N TRP A 335 -5.88 2.26 30.24
CA TRP A 335 -7.00 1.82 29.42
C TRP A 335 -6.85 0.35 29.04
N GLU A 336 -7.96 -0.22 28.59
CA GLU A 336 -7.91 -1.55 27.98
C GLU A 336 -6.99 -1.56 26.75
N PRO A 337 -6.25 -2.66 26.51
CA PRO A 337 -5.38 -2.80 25.34
C PRO A 337 -6.13 -2.74 24.01
N LEU A 338 -5.44 -2.30 22.94
CA LEU A 338 -6.02 -2.19 21.61
C LEU A 338 -6.68 -3.51 21.13
N HIS A 339 -6.06 -4.65 21.37
CA HIS A 339 -6.63 -5.92 20.94
C HIS A 339 -7.95 -6.26 21.63
N VAL A 340 -8.11 -5.87 22.89
CA VAL A 340 -9.37 -6.07 23.62
C VAL A 340 -10.48 -5.20 23.04
N GLU A 341 -10.20 -3.94 22.76
CA GLU A 341 -11.13 -3.06 22.03
C GLU A 341 -11.55 -3.63 20.66
N ARG A 342 -10.68 -4.43 20.06
CA ARG A 342 -10.92 -5.08 18.76
C ARG A 342 -11.58 -6.46 18.88
N GLY A 343 -12.06 -6.81 20.08
CA GLY A 343 -12.87 -8.00 20.35
C GLY A 343 -12.09 -9.26 20.73
N PHE A 344 -10.77 -9.17 20.96
CA PHE A 344 -9.97 -10.29 21.45
C PHE A 344 -9.99 -10.36 22.98
N GLN A 345 -9.65 -11.53 23.54
CA GLN A 345 -9.59 -11.69 24.99
C GLN A 345 -8.29 -11.09 25.56
N PRO A 346 -8.29 -10.59 26.81
CA PRO A 346 -7.11 -9.96 27.42
C PRO A 346 -5.85 -10.84 27.44
N GLY A 347 -5.99 -12.15 27.46
CA GLY A 347 -4.85 -13.09 27.46
C GLY A 347 -4.37 -13.54 26.10
N GLN A 348 -5.02 -13.11 25.03
CA GLN A 348 -4.61 -13.44 23.67
C GLN A 348 -3.45 -12.56 23.20
N SER A 349 -2.53 -13.16 22.46
CA SER A 349 -1.49 -12.43 21.75
C SER A 349 -2.01 -12.06 20.37
N VAL A 350 -1.95 -10.79 20.02
CA VAL A 350 -2.57 -10.26 18.80
C VAL A 350 -1.64 -9.29 18.10
N VAL A 351 -1.64 -9.37 16.79
CA VAL A 351 -1.06 -8.36 15.89
C VAL A 351 -2.18 -7.54 15.27
N THR A 352 -2.04 -6.22 15.29
CA THR A 352 -2.91 -5.29 14.57
C THR A 352 -2.08 -4.54 13.53
N VAL A 353 -2.46 -4.62 12.26
CA VAL A 353 -1.77 -3.93 11.15
C VAL A 353 -2.61 -2.74 10.70
N ILE A 354 -1.95 -1.58 10.56
CA ILE A 354 -2.56 -0.30 10.25
C ILE A 354 -1.74 0.40 9.16
N GLY A 355 -2.37 0.81 8.07
CA GLY A 355 -1.73 1.70 7.10
C GLY A 355 -1.55 3.10 7.69
N SER A 356 -0.31 3.58 7.77
CA SER A 356 -0.05 4.87 8.41
C SER A 356 1.10 5.64 7.78
N ASP A 357 1.10 6.95 8.00
CA ASP A 357 2.18 7.86 7.68
C ASP A 357 3.26 7.85 8.79
N ALA A 358 4.31 8.66 8.62
CA ALA A 358 5.36 8.83 9.62
C ALA A 358 4.81 9.38 10.95
N PRO A 359 5.42 9.02 12.09
CA PRO A 359 5.07 9.64 13.36
C PRO A 359 5.40 11.13 13.38
N LEU A 360 4.40 11.95 13.72
CA LEU A 360 4.57 13.36 14.07
C LEU A 360 4.67 13.47 15.59
N SER A 361 5.79 13.98 16.09
CA SER A 361 6.01 14.18 17.52
C SER A 361 5.09 15.26 18.08
N ILE A 362 4.49 14.98 19.23
CA ILE A 362 3.65 15.90 20.00
C ILE A 362 4.33 16.16 21.34
N SER A 363 4.86 17.36 21.53
CA SER A 363 5.50 17.79 22.77
C SER A 363 4.54 18.65 23.58
N ASP A 364 4.16 18.22 24.77
CA ASP A 364 3.36 19.04 25.70
C ASP A 364 3.82 18.92 27.13
N HIS A 365 4.63 19.88 27.56
CA HIS A 365 5.12 20.01 28.92
C HIS A 365 4.33 21.03 29.78
N ARG A 366 3.29 21.63 29.20
CA ARG A 366 2.60 22.79 29.84
C ARG A 366 1.19 22.49 30.29
N SER A 367 0.45 21.64 29.60
CA SER A 367 -0.90 21.27 29.99
C SER A 367 -0.96 20.72 31.41
N ARG A 368 -1.98 21.13 32.15
CA ARG A 368 -2.24 20.72 33.53
C ARG A 368 -3.62 20.13 33.72
N THR A 369 -4.45 20.19 32.67
CA THR A 369 -5.78 19.61 32.62
C THR A 369 -5.88 18.61 31.48
N PRO A 370 -6.72 17.58 31.59
CA PRO A 370 -6.93 16.63 30.50
C PRO A 370 -7.58 17.30 29.26
N GLU A 371 -8.34 18.37 29.45
CA GLU A 371 -8.91 19.16 28.37
C GLU A 371 -7.83 19.86 27.55
N ASP A 372 -6.88 20.54 28.21
CA ASP A 372 -5.77 21.20 27.52
C ASP A 372 -4.94 20.20 26.73
N LEU A 373 -4.54 19.07 27.36
CA LEU A 373 -3.76 18.04 26.71
C LEU A 373 -4.54 17.37 25.57
N GLY A 374 -5.82 17.06 25.80
CA GLY A 374 -6.71 16.49 24.78
C GLY A 374 -6.82 17.40 23.55
N TYR A 375 -6.89 18.72 23.79
CA TYR A 375 -6.90 19.71 22.71
C TYR A 375 -5.58 19.72 21.92
N VAL A 376 -4.42 19.69 22.60
CA VAL A 376 -3.10 19.63 21.94
C VAL A 376 -2.96 18.35 21.10
N LEU A 377 -3.35 17.20 21.65
CA LEU A 377 -3.35 15.93 20.92
C LEU A 377 -4.25 16.01 19.68
N ALA A 378 -5.47 16.48 19.83
CA ALA A 378 -6.44 16.58 18.75
C ALA A 378 -5.92 17.46 17.60
N TRP A 379 -5.43 18.66 17.91
CA TRP A 379 -4.94 19.60 16.91
C TRP A 379 -3.64 19.16 16.23
N ALA A 380 -2.82 18.34 16.87
CA ALA A 380 -1.64 17.77 16.23
C ALA A 380 -2.02 16.98 14.95
N ALA A 381 -3.15 16.27 14.95
CA ALA A 381 -3.64 15.58 13.76
C ALA A 381 -4.13 16.52 12.66
N ALA A 382 -4.44 17.77 12.97
CA ALA A 382 -4.87 18.73 11.96
C ALA A 382 -3.75 19.10 10.98
N SER A 383 -2.48 18.90 11.32
CA SER A 383 -1.33 19.07 10.42
C SER A 383 -1.30 18.04 9.29
N SER A 384 -1.80 16.83 9.54
CA SER A 384 -1.91 15.75 8.55
C SER A 384 -3.26 15.76 7.82
N TRP A 385 -4.08 16.79 7.98
CA TRP A 385 -5.37 16.90 7.33
C TRP A 385 -5.24 17.31 5.88
N SER A 386 -5.29 16.35 4.98
CA SER A 386 -5.29 16.63 3.55
C SER A 386 -6.62 17.28 3.13
N THR A 387 -6.52 18.52 2.68
CA THR A 387 -7.68 19.28 2.21
C THR A 387 -8.02 19.02 0.75
N ASN A 388 -7.11 18.37 0.00
CA ASN A 388 -7.27 18.21 -1.44
C ASN A 388 -7.96 16.92 -1.84
N TRP A 389 -7.73 15.82 -1.10
CA TRP A 389 -8.20 14.49 -1.48
C TRP A 389 -9.19 13.89 -0.50
N TRP A 390 -8.82 13.85 0.78
CA TRP A 390 -9.53 13.11 1.82
C TRP A 390 -9.63 13.94 3.08
N PRO A 391 -10.57 14.90 3.15
CA PRO A 391 -10.75 15.68 4.37
C PRO A 391 -11.10 14.80 5.58
N LEU A 392 -11.63 13.60 5.37
CA LEU A 392 -11.94 12.60 6.41
C LEU A 392 -11.04 11.36 6.32
N ALA A 393 -9.78 11.50 5.89
CA ALA A 393 -8.85 10.36 5.82
C ALA A 393 -8.61 9.77 7.22
N GLU A 394 -8.71 8.46 7.33
CA GLU A 394 -8.74 7.67 8.58
C GLU A 394 -7.88 6.40 8.48
N PRO A 395 -7.49 5.81 9.61
CA PRO A 395 -7.53 6.32 10.98
C PRO A 395 -6.38 7.26 11.29
N SER A 396 -6.50 8.04 12.38
CA SER A 396 -5.32 8.64 13.03
C SER A 396 -4.90 7.77 14.20
N VAL A 397 -3.63 7.36 14.24
CA VAL A 397 -3.10 6.52 15.31
C VAL A 397 -2.29 7.38 16.27
N TYR A 398 -2.61 7.32 17.54
CA TYR A 398 -1.85 7.99 18.58
C TYR A 398 -1.07 6.99 19.42
N VAL A 399 0.22 7.23 19.54
CA VAL A 399 1.08 6.59 20.50
C VAL A 399 1.27 7.56 21.67
N ILE A 400 0.52 7.35 22.73
CA ILE A 400 0.49 8.22 23.90
C ILE A 400 1.61 7.80 24.84
N CYS A 401 2.45 8.75 25.25
CA CYS A 401 3.48 8.49 26.27
C CYS A 401 2.86 8.30 27.65
N PRO A 402 3.54 7.57 28.56
CA PRO A 402 3.03 7.29 29.90
C PRO A 402 2.64 8.52 30.73
N GLU A 403 3.42 9.61 30.70
CA GLU A 403 3.08 10.83 31.43
C GLU A 403 1.80 11.51 30.90
N HIS A 404 1.55 11.48 29.62
CA HIS A 404 0.30 11.99 29.06
C HIS A 404 -0.87 11.07 29.39
N ALA A 405 -0.69 9.75 29.29
CA ALA A 405 -1.70 8.77 29.67
C ALA A 405 -2.10 8.88 31.15
N GLU A 406 -1.14 9.10 32.02
CA GLU A 406 -1.35 9.30 33.47
C GLU A 406 -2.23 10.52 33.77
N MET A 407 -2.10 11.62 33.02
CA MET A 407 -2.96 12.80 33.19
C MET A 407 -4.44 12.47 32.96
N PHE A 408 -4.74 11.68 31.93
CA PHE A 408 -6.10 11.22 31.64
C PHE A 408 -6.58 10.23 32.71
N ARG A 409 -5.69 9.32 33.18
CA ARG A 409 -6.00 8.38 34.25
C ARG A 409 -6.38 9.12 35.53
N ALA A 410 -5.57 10.08 35.95
CA ALA A 410 -5.80 10.87 37.15
C ALA A 410 -7.13 11.65 37.11
N ALA A 411 -7.56 12.05 35.92
CA ALA A 411 -8.84 12.73 35.71
C ALA A 411 -10.03 11.77 35.44
N GLY A 412 -9.79 10.46 35.45
CA GLY A 412 -10.83 9.45 35.18
C GLY A 412 -11.36 9.46 33.73
N TRP A 413 -10.55 9.85 32.77
CA TRP A 413 -10.94 9.83 31.37
C TRP A 413 -10.76 8.45 30.76
N SER A 414 -11.84 7.88 30.25
CA SER A 414 -11.80 6.67 29.42
C SER A 414 -11.25 6.99 28.02
N LYS A 415 -10.76 5.98 27.29
CA LYS A 415 -10.42 6.12 25.86
C LYS A 415 -11.56 6.73 25.05
N ARG A 416 -12.79 6.27 25.29
CA ARG A 416 -13.99 6.77 24.63
C ARG A 416 -14.18 8.26 24.87
N ARG A 417 -14.10 8.72 26.12
CA ARG A 417 -14.21 10.16 26.45
C ARG A 417 -13.16 10.99 25.75
N LEU A 418 -11.90 10.51 25.72
CA LEU A 418 -10.83 11.23 25.03
C LEU A 418 -11.10 11.29 23.51
N ARG A 419 -11.52 10.19 22.88
CA ARG A 419 -11.87 10.17 21.45
C ARG A 419 -13.01 11.13 21.11
N GLU A 420 -14.09 11.11 21.90
CA GLU A 420 -15.23 12.02 21.72
C GLU A 420 -14.78 13.48 21.84
N PHE A 421 -14.00 13.80 22.86
CA PHE A 421 -13.44 15.13 23.03
C PHE A 421 -12.57 15.57 21.84
N MET A 422 -11.65 14.72 21.39
CA MET A 422 -10.77 15.02 20.26
C MET A 422 -11.58 15.19 18.95
N PHE A 423 -12.56 14.34 18.72
CA PHE A 423 -13.45 14.41 17.57
C PHE A 423 -14.19 15.75 17.51
N ASP A 424 -14.69 16.23 18.63
CA ASP A 424 -15.40 17.50 18.70
C ASP A 424 -14.47 18.71 18.60
N ALA A 425 -13.23 18.58 19.07
CA ALA A 425 -12.26 19.67 19.09
C ALA A 425 -11.69 20.02 17.71
N VAL A 426 -11.67 19.09 16.73
CA VAL A 426 -11.03 19.32 15.43
C VAL A 426 -12.05 19.39 14.30
N ARG A 427 -12.46 20.61 14.04
CA ARG A 427 -13.37 20.95 12.95
C ARG A 427 -12.82 22.14 12.17
N LYS A 428 -13.18 22.25 10.92
CA LYS A 428 -12.86 23.42 10.08
C LYS A 428 -14.07 23.79 9.22
N PRO A 429 -14.32 25.07 8.98
CA PRO A 429 -15.29 25.49 7.98
C PRO A 429 -14.99 24.89 6.60
N ALA A 430 -16.01 24.38 5.93
CA ALA A 430 -15.90 23.77 4.61
C ALA A 430 -15.16 24.68 3.60
N GLY A 431 -15.35 26.00 3.70
CA GLY A 431 -14.66 26.98 2.87
C GLY A 431 -13.15 26.97 3.05
N GLN A 432 -12.64 26.62 4.25
CA GLN A 432 -11.20 26.48 4.51
C GLN A 432 -10.60 25.18 4.00
N LEU A 433 -11.43 24.16 3.77
CA LEU A 433 -11.04 22.85 3.25
C LEU A 433 -11.06 22.79 1.73
N ARG A 434 -11.70 23.74 1.07
CA ARG A 434 -11.75 23.79 -0.40
C ARG A 434 -10.38 24.18 -0.97
N ARG A 435 -9.85 23.33 -1.85
CA ARG A 435 -8.63 23.58 -2.62
C ARG A 435 -8.85 23.07 -4.03
N GLY A 436 -8.76 23.97 -5.02
CA GLY A 436 -9.05 23.63 -6.41
C GLY A 436 -10.49 23.16 -6.63
N GLU A 437 -10.73 22.50 -7.76
CA GLU A 437 -12.08 22.01 -8.14
C GLU A 437 -12.43 20.64 -7.55
N THR A 438 -11.51 19.98 -6.86
CA THR A 438 -11.56 18.53 -6.61
C THR A 438 -11.73 18.11 -5.16
N THR A 439 -12.42 18.88 -4.32
CA THR A 439 -12.69 18.47 -2.94
C THR A 439 -14.12 17.89 -2.82
N PRO A 440 -14.35 16.60 -3.13
CA PRO A 440 -15.70 16.04 -3.30
C PRO A 440 -16.57 16.15 -2.05
N LEU A 441 -15.97 15.98 -0.85
CA LEU A 441 -16.71 15.95 0.43
C LEU A 441 -17.22 17.30 0.90
N VAL A 442 -16.66 18.39 0.36
CA VAL A 442 -17.11 19.76 0.69
C VAL A 442 -17.64 20.50 -0.54
N HIS A 443 -17.75 19.79 -1.67
CA HIS A 443 -18.34 20.37 -2.89
C HIS A 443 -19.83 20.61 -2.68
N GLY A 444 -20.24 21.86 -2.87
CA GLY A 444 -21.65 22.27 -2.66
C GLY A 444 -22.06 22.50 -1.20
N ALA A 445 -21.21 22.19 -0.22
CA ALA A 445 -21.48 22.51 1.18
C ALA A 445 -21.48 24.02 1.43
N ASP A 446 -22.25 24.48 2.42
CA ASP A 446 -22.13 25.86 2.93
C ASP A 446 -20.67 26.11 3.34
N PRO A 447 -20.03 27.19 2.88
CA PRO A 447 -18.67 27.54 3.30
C PRO A 447 -18.46 27.64 4.80
N ALA A 448 -19.50 27.95 5.56
CA ALA A 448 -19.50 28.07 7.02
C ALA A 448 -19.79 26.75 7.73
N ALA A 449 -20.20 25.70 7.02
CA ALA A 449 -20.50 24.40 7.64
C ALA A 449 -19.23 23.80 8.27
N GLU A 450 -19.33 23.40 9.53
CA GLU A 450 -18.24 22.80 10.28
C GLU A 450 -18.03 21.33 9.89
N VAL A 451 -16.88 21.02 9.29
CA VAL A 451 -16.50 19.68 8.87
C VAL A 451 -15.54 19.08 9.90
N PRO A 452 -15.86 17.93 10.51
CA PRO A 452 -14.94 17.24 11.40
C PRO A 452 -13.77 16.63 10.64
N LYS A 453 -12.63 16.47 11.32
CA LYS A 453 -11.47 15.79 10.72
C LYS A 453 -11.72 14.29 10.47
N TRP A 454 -12.45 13.64 11.32
CA TRP A 454 -12.74 12.19 11.28
C TRP A 454 -14.22 11.95 11.00
N GLN A 455 -14.57 10.76 10.54
CA GLN A 455 -15.99 10.37 10.34
C GLN A 455 -16.66 10.07 11.68
N SER A 456 -15.90 9.51 12.63
CA SER A 456 -16.40 9.20 13.96
C SER A 456 -15.27 9.23 14.99
N PRO A 457 -15.58 9.24 16.29
CA PRO A 457 -14.58 9.06 17.35
C PRO A 457 -13.78 7.76 17.22
N ASP A 458 -14.37 6.69 16.64
CA ASP A 458 -13.72 5.38 16.47
C ASP A 458 -12.59 5.39 15.42
N SER A 459 -12.52 6.42 14.60
CA SER A 459 -11.41 6.67 13.66
C SER A 459 -10.13 7.14 14.36
N ILE A 460 -10.18 7.36 15.67
CA ILE A 460 -9.05 7.76 16.51
C ILE A 460 -8.57 6.53 17.27
N VAL A 461 -7.44 5.97 16.85
CA VAL A 461 -6.83 4.81 17.51
C VAL A 461 -5.86 5.31 18.58
N LEU A 462 -6.03 4.84 19.80
CA LEU A 462 -5.18 5.20 20.94
C LEU A 462 -4.44 3.97 21.45
N THR A 463 -3.11 4.07 21.53
CA THR A 463 -2.23 3.08 22.15
C THR A 463 -1.23 3.78 23.07
N VAL A 464 -0.69 3.08 24.05
CA VAL A 464 0.30 3.62 24.98
C VAL A 464 1.63 2.97 24.72
N ALA A 465 2.68 3.74 24.51
CA ALA A 465 4.06 3.27 24.47
C ALA A 465 5.02 4.42 24.76
N GLY A 466 6.26 4.10 25.08
CA GLY A 466 7.30 5.07 25.37
C GLY A 466 7.86 4.94 26.79
N GLY A 467 8.91 5.69 27.08
CA GLY A 467 9.54 5.75 28.41
C GLY A 467 8.64 6.42 29.44
N GLU A 468 8.87 6.07 30.70
CA GLU A 468 8.09 6.59 31.84
C GLU A 468 8.31 8.09 32.08
N ALA A 469 9.43 8.64 31.64
CA ALA A 469 9.76 10.06 31.74
C ALA A 469 9.81 10.72 30.36
N GLY A 470 9.15 11.86 30.24
CA GLY A 470 9.13 12.68 29.04
C GLY A 470 7.75 12.82 28.40
N ARG A 471 7.34 14.04 28.15
CA ARG A 471 6.03 14.40 27.63
C ARG A 471 6.05 14.52 26.10
N TYR A 472 6.33 13.40 25.44
CA TYR A 472 6.35 13.27 23.99
C TYR A 472 5.46 12.12 23.57
N SER A 473 4.32 12.44 23.00
CA SER A 473 3.46 11.49 22.28
C SER A 473 3.68 11.61 20.77
N ALA A 474 3.06 10.76 20.01
CA ALA A 474 3.08 10.86 18.55
C ALA A 474 1.68 10.67 17.97
N VAL A 475 1.40 11.33 16.84
CA VAL A 475 0.29 11.01 15.96
C VAL A 475 0.83 10.56 14.61
N LEU A 476 0.26 9.49 14.10
CA LEU A 476 0.53 8.95 12.79
C LEU A 476 -0.69 9.24 11.91
N GLY A 477 -0.45 9.90 10.80
CA GLY A 477 -1.50 10.23 9.84
C GLY A 477 -2.01 8.99 9.11
N PRO A 478 -3.17 9.10 8.48
CA PRO A 478 -3.74 8.01 7.71
C PRO A 478 -2.98 7.82 6.40
N CYS A 479 -2.65 6.58 6.11
CA CYS A 479 -2.25 6.11 4.79
C CYS A 479 -3.19 4.99 4.37
N THR A 480 -4.45 5.29 4.37
CA THR A 480 -5.47 4.38 3.89
C THR A 480 -5.71 4.67 2.42
N GLY A 481 -5.16 3.86 1.54
CA GLY A 481 -5.72 3.78 0.19
C GLY A 481 -7.24 3.64 0.29
N MET A 482 -7.97 3.90 -0.78
CA MET A 482 -9.44 3.86 -0.77
C MET A 482 -9.95 2.55 -0.15
N GLY A 483 -10.54 2.65 1.06
CA GLY A 483 -11.17 1.54 1.75
C GLY A 483 -10.27 0.65 2.62
N SER A 484 -9.01 1.02 2.87
CA SER A 484 -8.16 0.27 3.82
C SER A 484 -8.75 0.27 5.23
N GLN A 485 -8.78 -0.91 5.85
CA GLN A 485 -9.24 -1.09 7.22
C GLN A 485 -8.09 -1.56 8.12
N ILE A 486 -8.25 -1.37 9.41
CA ILE A 486 -7.37 -1.95 10.42
C ILE A 486 -7.69 -3.44 10.52
N VAL A 487 -6.68 -4.30 10.42
CA VAL A 487 -6.85 -5.74 10.51
C VAL A 487 -6.06 -6.30 11.68
N SER A 488 -6.68 -7.16 12.46
CA SER A 488 -6.04 -7.85 13.60
C SER A 488 -6.09 -9.36 13.40
N ARG A 489 -5.03 -10.04 13.86
CA ARG A 489 -4.90 -11.50 13.85
C ARG A 489 -4.33 -12.00 15.17
N GLU A 490 -4.88 -13.09 15.65
CA GLU A 490 -4.30 -13.81 16.78
C GLU A 490 -2.95 -14.42 16.39
N VAL A 491 -1.99 -14.36 17.31
CA VAL A 491 -0.66 -14.97 17.14
C VAL A 491 -0.71 -16.39 17.69
N ALA A 492 -0.64 -17.37 16.81
CA ALA A 492 -0.50 -18.78 17.16
C ALA A 492 0.96 -19.10 17.50
N TRP A 493 1.31 -19.13 18.80
CA TRP A 493 2.68 -19.26 19.30
C TRP A 493 2.82 -20.28 20.44
#